data_67ea6c72a26285bf989fd2009b6bd184
#
_entry.id   67ea6c72a26285bf989fd2009b6bd184
#
_cell.length_a   1.000
_cell.length_b   1.000
_cell.length_c   1.000
_cell.angle_alpha   90.00
_cell.angle_beta   90.00
_cell.angle_gamma   90.00
#
_symmetry.space_group_name_H-M   'P 1'
#
loop_
_entity.id
_entity.type
_entity.pdbx_description
1 polymer ?
#
loop_
_entity_poly.entity_id
_entity_poly.type
_entity_poly.pdbx_seq_one_letter_code
_entity_poly.pdbx_strand_id
1 'polypeptide(L)'
;VVPIINENDTLAVEEIKVGDNDTLASLVVPAVNADMVVLVSDIDGLYDDNPHTNKNARLIRNVDGITKEIESMAKDASSKVGTGGMITKIRAAKVCNDFGCDMAIVNGNQPNVLIDLIEGKDVGTYFDGKPGRLLNSRQHWIMYRSMPKGTIVVDEGAKKALVTCHSSLLPKGIIEVRGNFLISQIIDIVDGNDNLLARGMVNYSSDEIRLIKGLNTSEIEDVLHYKDYDEVVHANNL
;
A
#
# COMPACT_ATOMS: atom_id res chain seq x y z
N VAL A 1 7.77 3.37 27.96
CA VAL A 1 8.93 3.20 27.07
C VAL A 1 8.57 3.79 25.71
N VAL A 2 9.42 4.65 25.17
CA VAL A 2 9.27 5.19 23.81
C VAL A 2 10.20 4.39 22.91
N PRO A 3 9.69 3.60 21.94
CA PRO A 3 10.53 2.88 20.99
C PRO A 3 11.15 3.85 19.98
N ILE A 4 12.42 3.62 19.62
CA ILE A 4 13.08 4.29 18.51
C ILE A 4 13.30 3.24 17.43
N ILE A 5 12.70 3.44 16.25
CA ILE A 5 12.68 2.47 15.15
C ILE A 5 13.44 3.05 13.97
N ASN A 6 14.36 2.27 13.41
CA ASN A 6 15.04 2.58 12.15
C ASN A 6 15.30 1.29 11.36
N GLU A 7 15.53 1.42 10.05
CA GLU A 7 15.97 0.30 9.22
C GLU A 7 17.39 -0.13 9.61
N ASN A 8 17.65 -1.44 9.66
CA ASN A 8 19.01 -1.95 9.85
C ASN A 8 19.70 -2.12 8.50
N ASP A 9 20.33 -1.06 8.02
CA ASP A 9 21.01 -1.01 6.71
C ASP A 9 22.09 -2.07 6.53
N THR A 10 22.66 -2.58 7.63
CA THR A 10 23.76 -3.55 7.57
C THR A 10 23.28 -5.00 7.39
N LEU A 11 22.05 -5.30 7.78
CA LEU A 11 21.47 -6.64 7.72
C LEU A 11 20.25 -6.72 6.78
N ALA A 12 19.81 -5.57 6.22
CA ALA A 12 18.68 -5.53 5.31
C ALA A 12 19.05 -6.21 3.99
N VAL A 13 18.38 -7.33 3.68
CA VAL A 13 18.37 -7.93 2.35
C VAL A 13 17.32 -7.23 1.48
N GLU A 14 17.45 -7.27 0.16
CA GLU A 14 16.53 -6.56 -0.76
C GLU A 14 15.05 -6.84 -0.48
N GLU A 15 14.73 -8.02 0.04
CA GLU A 15 13.36 -8.46 0.33
C GLU A 15 12.72 -7.75 1.54
N ILE A 16 13.52 -7.18 2.45
CA ILE A 16 13.05 -6.51 3.68
C ILE A 16 13.46 -5.04 3.74
N LYS A 17 14.14 -4.53 2.72
CA LYS A 17 14.58 -3.14 2.64
C LYS A 17 13.37 -2.22 2.41
N VAL A 18 13.17 -1.26 3.30
CA VAL A 18 12.08 -0.27 3.21
C VAL A 18 12.48 0.91 2.31
N GLY A 19 13.72 1.35 2.44
CA GLY A 19 14.34 2.35 1.55
C GLY A 19 14.15 3.80 1.97
N ASP A 20 13.15 4.14 2.78
CA ASP A 20 12.95 5.49 3.34
C ASP A 20 12.16 5.47 4.65
N ASN A 21 12.40 6.48 5.49
CA ASN A 21 11.77 6.58 6.81
C ASN A 21 10.29 7.01 6.77
N ASP A 22 9.83 7.66 5.71
CA ASP A 22 8.42 8.02 5.54
C ASP A 22 7.58 6.75 5.41
N THR A 23 8.03 5.83 4.53
CA THR A 23 7.43 4.50 4.36
C THR A 23 7.53 3.69 5.66
N LEU A 24 8.71 3.67 6.31
CA LEU A 24 8.88 2.94 7.57
C LEU A 24 7.90 3.41 8.64
N ALA A 25 7.74 4.72 8.81
CA ALA A 25 6.79 5.30 9.78
C ALA A 25 5.36 4.82 9.52
N SER A 26 4.90 4.85 8.26
CA SER A 26 3.56 4.40 7.89
C SER A 26 3.34 2.90 8.14
N LEU A 27 4.38 2.07 7.96
CA LEU A 27 4.32 0.62 8.21
C LEU A 27 4.26 0.26 9.71
N VAL A 28 4.63 1.17 10.60
CA VAL A 28 4.53 0.98 12.07
C VAL A 28 3.11 1.22 12.58
N VAL A 29 2.30 2.01 11.87
CA VAL A 29 0.92 2.38 12.27
C VAL A 29 0.11 1.22 12.81
N PRO A 30 -0.06 0.08 12.09
CA PRO A 30 -0.87 -1.02 12.59
C PRO A 30 -0.27 -1.76 13.79
N ALA A 31 1.05 -1.70 13.96
CA ALA A 31 1.73 -2.39 15.06
C ALA A 31 1.50 -1.68 16.40
N VAL A 32 1.26 -0.37 16.37
CA VAL A 32 1.06 0.46 17.57
C VAL A 32 -0.36 1.02 17.69
N ASN A 33 -1.24 0.75 16.71
CA ASN A 33 -2.58 1.35 16.59
C ASN A 33 -2.51 2.88 16.70
N ALA A 34 -1.66 3.50 15.88
CA ALA A 34 -1.48 4.94 15.91
C ALA A 34 -2.73 5.67 15.39
N ASP A 35 -3.13 6.72 16.08
CA ASP A 35 -4.20 7.63 15.64
C ASP A 35 -3.67 8.65 14.61
N MET A 36 -2.38 8.99 14.70
CA MET A 36 -1.75 9.98 13.83
C MET A 36 -0.27 9.65 13.59
N VAL A 37 0.20 9.89 12.37
CA VAL A 37 1.62 9.93 11.99
C VAL A 37 2.02 11.36 11.69
N VAL A 38 3.12 11.84 12.28
CA VAL A 38 3.66 13.16 11.97
C VAL A 38 5.02 13.02 11.30
N LEU A 39 5.12 13.43 10.04
CA LEU A 39 6.37 13.51 9.31
C LEU A 39 7.00 14.90 9.55
N VAL A 40 8.04 14.92 10.37
CA VAL A 40 8.83 16.13 10.62
C VAL A 40 9.90 16.23 9.54
N SER A 41 9.81 17.23 8.68
CA SER A 41 10.66 17.41 7.50
C SER A 41 11.30 18.78 7.47
N ASP A 42 12.09 19.05 6.45
CA ASP A 42 12.68 20.36 6.14
C ASP A 42 11.78 21.25 5.26
N ILE A 43 10.60 20.74 4.88
CA ILE A 43 9.60 21.46 4.07
C ILE A 43 8.34 21.76 4.88
N ASP A 44 7.64 22.84 4.51
CA ASP A 44 6.42 23.25 5.25
C ASP A 44 5.23 22.31 5.03
N GLY A 45 5.19 21.53 3.95
CA GLY A 45 4.11 20.61 3.61
C GLY A 45 3.99 20.39 2.11
N LEU A 46 2.81 19.97 1.66
CA LEU A 46 2.47 19.78 0.25
C LEU A 46 2.04 21.11 -0.37
N TYR A 47 2.59 21.43 -1.54
CA TYR A 47 2.22 22.59 -2.33
C TYR A 47 1.49 22.18 -3.62
N ASP A 48 0.66 23.08 -4.14
CA ASP A 48 -0.05 22.89 -5.42
C ASP A 48 0.90 22.89 -6.64
N ASP A 49 2.11 23.44 -6.49
CA ASP A 49 3.19 23.44 -7.47
C ASP A 49 4.55 23.46 -6.74
N ASN A 50 5.64 23.34 -7.47
CA ASN A 50 7.00 23.35 -6.88
C ASN A 50 7.37 24.76 -6.39
N PRO A 51 7.49 24.99 -5.06
CA PRO A 51 7.78 26.32 -4.49
C PRO A 51 9.17 26.83 -4.83
N HIS A 52 10.11 25.96 -5.25
CA HIS A 52 11.46 26.41 -5.68
C HIS A 52 11.45 27.01 -7.09
N THR A 53 10.50 26.62 -7.93
CA THR A 53 10.39 27.11 -9.31
C THR A 53 9.26 28.10 -9.50
N ASN A 54 8.18 27.95 -8.74
CA ASN A 54 7.01 28.83 -8.76
C ASN A 54 6.81 29.54 -7.42
N LYS A 55 7.13 30.85 -7.38
CA LYS A 55 6.93 31.70 -6.19
C LYS A 55 5.46 31.89 -5.78
N ASN A 56 4.51 31.54 -6.65
CA ASN A 56 3.08 31.64 -6.38
C ASN A 56 2.50 30.29 -5.89
N ALA A 57 3.34 29.26 -5.73
CA ALA A 57 2.91 27.97 -5.18
C ALA A 57 2.28 28.17 -3.80
N ARG A 58 1.14 27.53 -3.58
CA ARG A 58 0.36 27.64 -2.35
C ARG A 58 0.45 26.34 -1.55
N LEU A 59 0.68 26.47 -0.26
CA LEU A 59 0.65 25.34 0.66
C LEU A 59 -0.79 24.82 0.78
N ILE A 60 -0.96 23.52 0.55
CA ILE A 60 -2.22 22.81 0.75
C ILE A 60 -2.32 22.44 2.22
N ARG A 61 -3.29 23.00 2.93
CA ARG A 61 -3.42 22.80 4.39
C ARG A 61 -4.09 21.46 4.74
N ASN A 62 -5.15 21.10 4.00
CA ASN A 62 -5.93 19.90 4.26
C ASN A 62 -6.09 19.07 2.99
N VAL A 63 -5.96 17.76 3.12
CA VAL A 63 -6.13 16.78 2.05
C VAL A 63 -7.13 15.73 2.54
N ASP A 64 -8.34 15.75 1.97
CA ASP A 64 -9.45 14.85 2.33
C ASP A 64 -9.39 13.47 1.64
N GLY A 65 -8.28 13.13 1.04
CA GLY A 65 -8.04 11.85 0.37
C GLY A 65 -6.99 11.97 -0.73
N ILE A 66 -6.28 10.87 -0.98
CA ILE A 66 -5.20 10.83 -1.96
C ILE A 66 -5.77 10.57 -3.35
N THR A 67 -5.98 11.65 -4.12
CA THR A 67 -6.44 11.57 -5.50
C THR A 67 -5.25 11.48 -6.47
N LYS A 68 -5.53 11.15 -7.74
CA LYS A 68 -4.50 11.17 -8.81
C LYS A 68 -3.88 12.57 -9.01
N GLU A 69 -4.64 13.62 -8.70
CA GLU A 69 -4.17 15.00 -8.76
C GLU A 69 -3.12 15.24 -7.65
N ILE A 70 -3.40 14.85 -6.42
CA ILE A 70 -2.45 14.91 -5.29
C ILE A 70 -1.18 14.10 -5.61
N GLU A 71 -1.32 12.90 -6.18
CA GLU A 71 -0.17 12.08 -6.60
C GLU A 71 0.67 12.76 -7.70
N SER A 72 0.04 13.51 -8.62
CA SER A 72 0.77 14.23 -9.68
C SER A 72 1.55 15.43 -9.16
N MET A 73 0.96 16.21 -8.24
CA MET A 73 1.65 17.34 -7.59
C MET A 73 2.93 16.88 -6.86
N ALA A 74 2.90 15.70 -6.25
CA ALA A 74 4.06 15.13 -5.58
C ALA A 74 5.20 14.73 -6.54
N LYS A 75 4.89 14.37 -7.78
CA LYS A 75 5.90 14.02 -8.81
C LYS A 75 6.62 15.25 -9.32
N ASP A 76 5.91 16.34 -9.52
CA ASP A 76 6.46 17.59 -10.04
C ASP A 76 7.35 18.31 -8.99
N ALA A 77 7.09 18.06 -7.70
CA ALA A 77 7.86 18.62 -6.59
C ALA A 77 9.17 17.83 -6.29
N SER A 78 9.44 16.71 -6.98
CA SER A 78 10.62 15.89 -6.67
C SER A 78 11.92 16.52 -7.18
N SER A 79 12.85 16.80 -6.25
CA SER A 79 14.22 17.16 -6.59
C SER A 79 14.99 15.95 -7.13
N LYS A 80 15.92 16.16 -8.07
CA LYS A 80 16.76 15.11 -8.69
C LYS A 80 17.77 14.44 -7.73
N VAL A 81 17.79 14.80 -6.45
CA VAL A 81 18.79 14.35 -5.48
C VAL A 81 18.09 13.94 -4.19
N GLY A 82 17.99 12.62 -3.96
CA GLY A 82 17.52 12.03 -2.70
C GLY A 82 16.49 10.91 -2.92
N THR A 83 16.56 9.86 -2.09
CA THR A 83 15.64 8.71 -2.08
C THR A 83 14.29 9.02 -1.44
N GLY A 84 14.16 10.14 -0.69
CA GLY A 84 12.96 10.60 -0.02
C GLY A 84 12.51 11.96 -0.56
N GLY A 85 11.37 12.03 -1.24
CA GLY A 85 10.80 13.26 -1.76
C GLY A 85 9.33 13.38 -1.37
N MET A 86 8.61 14.38 -1.89
CA MET A 86 7.18 14.51 -1.64
C MET A 86 6.41 13.23 -2.02
N ILE A 87 6.87 12.48 -3.02
CA ILE A 87 6.23 11.24 -3.46
C ILE A 87 6.25 10.14 -2.38
N THR A 88 7.32 10.03 -1.58
CA THR A 88 7.38 9.06 -0.46
C THR A 88 6.40 9.47 0.65
N LYS A 89 6.28 10.77 0.92
CA LYS A 89 5.34 11.32 1.91
C LYS A 89 3.88 11.08 1.50
N ILE A 90 3.53 11.25 0.22
CA ILE A 90 2.18 10.96 -0.30
C ILE A 90 1.89 9.45 -0.26
N ARG A 91 2.88 8.59 -0.53
CA ARG A 91 2.72 7.14 -0.34
C ARG A 91 2.49 6.78 1.12
N ALA A 92 3.23 7.37 2.04
CA ALA A 92 3.03 7.18 3.48
C ALA A 92 1.62 7.65 3.91
N ALA A 93 1.15 8.80 3.41
CA ALA A 93 -0.21 9.29 3.66
C ALA A 93 -1.28 8.29 3.18
N LYS A 94 -1.10 7.71 1.99
CA LYS A 94 -2.02 6.69 1.47
C LYS A 94 -2.08 5.48 2.38
N VAL A 95 -0.92 4.99 2.83
CA VAL A 95 -0.84 3.88 3.78
C VAL A 95 -1.55 4.21 5.08
N CYS A 96 -1.31 5.39 5.66
CA CYS A 96 -2.01 5.85 6.87
C CYS A 96 -3.53 5.90 6.68
N ASN A 97 -3.99 6.49 5.57
CA ASN A 97 -5.43 6.60 5.28
C ASN A 97 -6.12 5.24 5.16
N ASP A 98 -5.44 4.22 4.60
CA ASP A 98 -6.00 2.85 4.50
C ASP A 98 -6.20 2.19 5.88
N PHE A 99 -5.57 2.75 6.93
CA PHE A 99 -5.78 2.38 8.34
C PHE A 99 -6.75 3.30 9.08
N GLY A 100 -7.23 4.37 8.44
CA GLY A 100 -7.97 5.41 9.15
C GLY A 100 -7.09 6.19 10.13
N CYS A 101 -5.77 6.19 9.92
CA CYS A 101 -4.80 6.97 10.68
C CYS A 101 -4.57 8.30 9.98
N ASP A 102 -4.67 9.39 10.74
CA ASP A 102 -4.35 10.72 10.24
C ASP A 102 -2.85 10.85 9.95
N MET A 103 -2.47 11.74 9.04
CA MET A 103 -1.08 12.08 8.84
C MET A 103 -0.88 13.58 8.70
N ALA A 104 0.22 14.10 9.23
CA ALA A 104 0.64 15.48 9.03
C ALA A 104 2.08 15.55 8.52
N ILE A 105 2.35 16.52 7.63
CA ILE A 105 3.71 16.92 7.24
C ILE A 105 3.96 18.29 7.81
N VAL A 106 5.00 18.45 8.64
CA VAL A 106 5.34 19.72 9.30
C VAL A 106 6.83 20.03 9.16
N ASN A 107 7.17 21.32 9.19
CA ASN A 107 8.56 21.77 9.12
C ASN A 107 9.20 21.74 10.49
N GLY A 108 10.17 20.84 10.68
CA GLY A 108 10.91 20.69 11.95
C GLY A 108 11.79 21.90 12.33
N ASN A 109 12.05 22.83 11.41
CA ASN A 109 12.78 24.06 11.72
C ASN A 109 11.88 25.12 12.40
N GLN A 110 10.55 24.93 12.42
CA GLN A 110 9.63 25.81 13.11
C GLN A 110 9.60 25.49 14.61
N PRO A 111 9.88 26.43 15.51
CA PRO A 111 9.78 26.20 16.95
C PRO A 111 8.36 25.77 17.34
N ASN A 112 8.26 24.80 18.25
CA ASN A 112 7.00 24.32 18.82
C ASN A 112 5.99 23.72 17.81
N VAL A 113 6.39 23.42 16.58
CA VAL A 113 5.48 22.96 15.49
C VAL A 113 4.64 21.74 15.89
N LEU A 114 5.18 20.80 16.68
CA LEU A 114 4.43 19.64 17.17
C LEU A 114 3.38 20.04 18.20
N ILE A 115 3.66 21.00 19.06
CA ILE A 115 2.71 21.53 20.04
C ILE A 115 1.60 22.27 19.30
N ASP A 116 1.97 23.13 18.35
CA ASP A 116 1.03 23.89 17.53
C ASP A 116 0.09 22.97 16.73
N LEU A 117 0.63 21.86 16.19
CA LEU A 117 -0.18 20.84 15.49
C LEU A 117 -1.20 20.18 16.44
N ILE A 118 -0.78 19.76 17.64
CA ILE A 118 -1.65 19.10 18.63
C ILE A 118 -2.71 20.07 19.17
N GLU A 119 -2.38 21.36 19.30
CA GLU A 119 -3.32 22.41 19.67
C GLU A 119 -4.29 22.79 18.56
N GLY A 120 -4.19 22.15 17.36
CA GLY A 120 -5.07 22.39 16.22
C GLY A 120 -4.78 23.68 15.47
N LYS A 121 -3.57 24.26 15.62
CA LYS A 121 -3.15 25.41 14.83
C LYS A 121 -2.89 24.99 13.38
N ASP A 122 -3.05 25.93 12.48
CA ASP A 122 -2.90 25.74 11.04
C ASP A 122 -1.41 25.67 10.63
N VAL A 123 -0.77 24.54 10.90
CA VAL A 123 0.63 24.25 10.58
C VAL A 123 0.77 23.06 9.65
N GLY A 124 1.65 23.18 8.65
CA GLY A 124 1.95 22.09 7.73
C GLY A 124 0.80 21.71 6.79
N THR A 125 0.79 20.45 6.36
CA THR A 125 -0.29 19.81 5.59
C THR A 125 -0.85 18.64 6.38
N TYR A 126 -2.15 18.62 6.59
CA TYR A 126 -2.89 17.57 7.28
C TYR A 126 -3.62 16.68 6.26
N PHE A 127 -3.50 15.37 6.42
CA PHE A 127 -4.17 14.34 5.64
C PHE A 127 -5.17 13.62 6.54
N ASP A 128 -6.46 13.76 6.21
CA ASP A 128 -7.54 13.16 6.97
C ASP A 128 -7.59 11.64 6.71
N GLY A 129 -7.39 10.87 7.76
CA GLY A 129 -7.51 9.41 7.79
C GLY A 129 -8.95 8.93 7.78
N LYS A 130 -9.83 9.51 6.92
CA LYS A 130 -11.22 9.07 6.84
C LYS A 130 -11.31 7.56 6.69
N PRO A 131 -12.17 6.90 7.48
CA PRO A 131 -12.36 5.48 7.39
C PRO A 131 -12.97 5.13 6.02
N GLY A 132 -12.08 4.84 5.07
CA GLY A 132 -12.39 4.03 3.92
C GLY A 132 -12.57 2.57 4.37
N ARG A 133 -12.22 1.63 3.52
CA ARG A 133 -12.12 0.22 3.92
C ARG A 133 -10.90 0.08 4.86
N LEU A 134 -11.15 0.03 6.16
CA LEU A 134 -10.09 -0.23 7.14
C LEU A 134 -9.48 -1.61 6.87
N LEU A 135 -8.24 -1.64 6.42
CA LEU A 135 -7.49 -2.87 6.27
C LEU A 135 -7.12 -3.39 7.66
N ASN A 136 -7.31 -4.69 7.89
CA ASN A 136 -6.73 -5.31 9.07
C ASN A 136 -5.20 -5.45 8.93
N SER A 137 -4.49 -5.68 10.03
CA SER A 137 -3.03 -5.76 10.05
C SER A 137 -2.45 -6.77 9.03
N ARG A 138 -3.18 -7.87 8.75
CA ARG A 138 -2.78 -8.89 7.78
C ARG A 138 -2.91 -8.39 6.34
N GLN A 139 -4.04 -7.78 6.00
CA GLN A 139 -4.29 -7.21 4.67
C GLN A 139 -3.30 -6.10 4.36
N HIS A 140 -2.99 -5.26 5.35
CA HIS A 140 -1.96 -4.24 5.21
C HIS A 140 -0.58 -4.83 4.93
N TRP A 141 -0.18 -5.87 5.69
CA TRP A 141 1.10 -6.54 5.47
C TRP A 141 1.19 -7.12 4.05
N ILE A 142 0.12 -7.73 3.57
CA ILE A 142 0.01 -8.26 2.20
C ILE A 142 0.17 -7.11 1.18
N MET A 143 -0.55 -6.01 1.37
CA MET A 143 -0.61 -4.91 0.39
C MET A 143 0.69 -4.11 0.31
N TYR A 144 1.30 -3.77 1.45
CA TYR A 144 2.36 -2.77 1.49
C TYR A 144 3.75 -3.31 1.84
N ARG A 145 3.84 -4.43 2.53
CA ARG A 145 5.10 -4.92 3.04
C ARG A 145 5.69 -6.11 2.29
N SER A 146 4.90 -6.79 1.47
CA SER A 146 5.36 -7.96 0.72
C SER A 146 5.67 -7.62 -0.73
N MET A 147 6.82 -8.08 -1.21
CA MET A 147 7.12 -8.06 -2.64
C MET A 147 6.41 -9.22 -3.32
N PRO A 148 5.55 -8.98 -4.33
CA PRO A 148 4.88 -10.05 -5.04
C PRO A 148 5.90 -10.91 -5.80
N LYS A 149 5.75 -12.22 -5.71
CA LYS A 149 6.64 -13.19 -6.40
C LYS A 149 6.10 -13.59 -7.78
N GLY A 150 4.90 -13.12 -8.12
CA GLY A 150 4.28 -13.37 -9.41
C GLY A 150 2.98 -12.60 -9.59
N THR A 151 2.29 -12.88 -10.70
CA THR A 151 1.05 -12.22 -11.07
C THR A 151 0.03 -13.23 -11.58
N ILE A 152 -1.23 -13.06 -11.17
CA ILE A 152 -2.37 -13.80 -11.71
C ILE A 152 -3.24 -12.84 -12.49
N VAL A 153 -3.51 -13.16 -13.77
CA VAL A 153 -4.44 -12.41 -14.61
C VAL A 153 -5.82 -13.05 -14.50
N VAL A 154 -6.85 -12.23 -14.26
CA VAL A 154 -8.23 -12.70 -14.08
C VAL A 154 -9.19 -12.17 -15.14
N ASP A 155 -10.30 -12.88 -15.33
CA ASP A 155 -11.39 -12.47 -16.22
C ASP A 155 -12.27 -11.37 -15.59
N GLU A 156 -13.20 -10.81 -16.38
CA GLU A 156 -14.12 -9.77 -15.93
C GLU A 156 -15.09 -10.25 -14.83
N GLY A 157 -15.43 -11.54 -14.80
CA GLY A 157 -16.28 -12.12 -13.76
C GLY A 157 -15.58 -12.14 -12.40
N ALA A 158 -14.34 -12.64 -12.37
CA ALA A 158 -13.51 -12.64 -11.18
C ALA A 158 -13.14 -11.21 -10.75
N LYS A 159 -12.82 -10.30 -11.69
CA LYS A 159 -12.60 -8.89 -11.42
C LYS A 159 -13.77 -8.27 -10.67
N LYS A 160 -15.01 -8.47 -11.16
CA LYS A 160 -16.22 -7.98 -10.51
C LYS A 160 -16.39 -8.59 -9.12
N ALA A 161 -16.19 -9.90 -8.97
CA ALA A 161 -16.31 -10.61 -7.70
C ALA A 161 -15.30 -10.08 -6.66
N LEU A 162 -14.03 -9.86 -7.06
CA LEU A 162 -12.97 -9.35 -6.20
C LEU A 162 -13.23 -7.90 -5.76
N VAL A 163 -13.51 -7.00 -6.74
CA VAL A 163 -13.58 -5.55 -6.49
C VAL A 163 -14.90 -5.15 -5.85
N THR A 164 -16.02 -5.74 -6.28
CA THR A 164 -17.36 -5.32 -5.85
C THR A 164 -17.90 -6.16 -4.69
N CYS A 165 -17.66 -7.48 -4.73
CA CYS A 165 -18.22 -8.41 -3.73
C CYS A 165 -17.19 -8.83 -2.67
N HIS A 166 -15.94 -8.42 -2.82
CA HIS A 166 -14.83 -8.80 -1.92
C HIS A 166 -14.74 -10.31 -1.68
N SER A 167 -14.95 -11.08 -2.75
CA SER A 167 -14.97 -12.54 -2.73
C SER A 167 -13.57 -13.13 -2.89
N SER A 168 -13.41 -14.39 -2.49
CA SER A 168 -12.18 -15.18 -2.75
C SER A 168 -11.95 -15.36 -4.26
N LEU A 169 -10.68 -15.49 -4.66
CA LEU A 169 -10.32 -15.83 -6.03
C LEU A 169 -10.41 -17.34 -6.24
N LEU A 170 -11.33 -17.78 -7.10
CA LEU A 170 -11.50 -19.17 -7.51
C LEU A 170 -10.70 -19.48 -8.77
N PRO A 171 -10.29 -20.75 -8.99
CA PRO A 171 -9.55 -21.16 -10.18
C PRO A 171 -10.25 -20.80 -11.50
N LYS A 172 -11.58 -20.89 -11.53
CA LYS A 172 -12.41 -20.62 -12.72
C LYS A 172 -12.20 -19.22 -13.32
N GLY A 173 -11.94 -18.22 -12.49
CA GLY A 173 -11.73 -16.85 -12.94
C GLY A 173 -10.30 -16.53 -13.39
N ILE A 174 -9.38 -17.50 -13.37
CA ILE A 174 -7.98 -17.30 -13.71
C ILE A 174 -7.73 -17.56 -15.18
N ILE A 175 -7.16 -16.57 -15.89
CA ILE A 175 -6.79 -16.66 -17.31
C ILE A 175 -5.32 -17.07 -17.45
N GLU A 176 -4.41 -16.40 -16.70
CA GLU A 176 -2.97 -16.56 -16.85
C GLU A 176 -2.25 -16.51 -15.50
N VAL A 177 -1.12 -17.22 -15.40
CA VAL A 177 -0.24 -17.21 -14.23
C VAL A 177 1.18 -16.86 -14.69
N ARG A 178 1.72 -15.74 -14.19
CA ARG A 178 3.06 -15.23 -14.52
C ARG A 178 3.99 -15.32 -13.32
N GLY A 179 5.22 -15.74 -13.56
CA GLY A 179 6.23 -15.93 -12.51
C GLY A 179 6.16 -17.31 -11.85
N ASN A 180 7.08 -17.57 -10.93
CA ASN A 180 7.16 -18.81 -10.16
C ASN A 180 7.09 -18.48 -8.67
N PHE A 181 6.12 -19.05 -8.00
CA PHE A 181 5.87 -18.82 -6.58
C PHE A 181 5.33 -20.08 -5.89
N LEU A 182 5.58 -20.16 -4.61
CA LEU A 182 5.16 -21.26 -3.74
C LEU A 182 3.88 -20.91 -2.97
N ILE A 183 3.29 -21.91 -2.31
CA ILE A 183 2.18 -21.74 -1.36
C ILE A 183 2.56 -20.69 -0.31
N SER A 184 1.59 -19.89 0.11
CA SER A 184 1.71 -18.81 1.09
C SER A 184 2.58 -17.62 0.65
N GLN A 185 3.03 -17.57 -0.60
CA GLN A 185 3.66 -16.38 -1.15
C GLN A 185 2.64 -15.36 -1.65
N ILE A 186 3.07 -14.11 -1.72
CA ILE A 186 2.24 -12.99 -2.14
C ILE A 186 2.37 -12.79 -3.65
N ILE A 187 1.24 -12.54 -4.29
CA ILE A 187 1.15 -12.25 -5.73
C ILE A 187 0.28 -11.02 -5.99
N ASP A 188 0.50 -10.40 -7.13
CA ASP A 188 -0.40 -9.40 -7.67
C ASP A 188 -1.52 -10.06 -8.50
N ILE A 189 -2.74 -9.54 -8.37
CA ILE A 189 -3.90 -9.95 -9.18
C ILE A 189 -4.27 -8.77 -10.07
N VAL A 190 -4.24 -8.99 -11.38
CA VAL A 190 -4.47 -7.96 -12.38
C VAL A 190 -5.61 -8.34 -13.33
N ASP A 191 -6.21 -7.35 -13.99
CA ASP A 191 -7.14 -7.60 -15.09
C ASP A 191 -6.39 -7.85 -16.41
N GLY A 192 -7.14 -8.13 -17.49
CA GLY A 192 -6.58 -8.38 -18.83
C GLY A 192 -5.83 -7.19 -19.45
N ASN A 193 -5.88 -6.00 -18.84
CA ASN A 193 -5.15 -4.80 -19.24
C ASN A 193 -3.98 -4.48 -18.30
N ASP A 194 -3.56 -5.44 -17.46
CA ASP A 194 -2.50 -5.29 -16.44
C ASP A 194 -2.80 -4.22 -15.36
N ASN A 195 -4.06 -3.84 -15.16
CA ASN A 195 -4.41 -2.99 -14.02
C ASN A 195 -4.44 -3.83 -12.74
N LEU A 196 -3.71 -3.38 -11.71
CA LEU A 196 -3.71 -4.01 -10.40
C LEU A 196 -5.09 -3.92 -9.76
N LEU A 197 -5.67 -5.06 -9.41
CA LEU A 197 -6.97 -5.18 -8.74
C LEU A 197 -6.81 -5.44 -7.25
N ALA A 198 -5.90 -6.34 -6.90
CA ALA A 198 -5.64 -6.75 -5.53
C ALA A 198 -4.24 -7.36 -5.40
N ARG A 199 -3.80 -7.53 -4.18
CA ARG A 199 -2.62 -8.33 -3.81
C ARG A 199 -3.06 -9.38 -2.81
N GLY A 200 -2.55 -10.60 -2.93
CA GLY A 200 -3.04 -11.68 -2.06
C GLY A 200 -2.03 -12.79 -1.83
N MET A 201 -2.28 -13.54 -0.75
CA MET A 201 -1.50 -14.73 -0.41
C MET A 201 -2.16 -15.97 -1.01
N VAL A 202 -1.40 -16.73 -1.81
CA VAL A 202 -1.91 -17.91 -2.52
C VAL A 202 -1.94 -19.17 -1.65
N ASN A 203 -2.97 -19.99 -1.88
CA ASN A 203 -3.16 -21.30 -1.25
C ASN A 203 -2.52 -22.45 -2.06
N TYR A 204 -2.13 -22.21 -3.30
CA TYR A 204 -1.52 -23.17 -4.21
C TYR A 204 -0.26 -22.56 -4.85
N SER A 205 0.68 -23.41 -5.26
CA SER A 205 1.87 -22.96 -6.02
C SER A 205 1.50 -22.52 -7.44
N SER A 206 2.41 -21.77 -8.08
CA SER A 206 2.22 -21.36 -9.48
C SER A 206 1.99 -22.51 -10.43
N ASP A 207 2.66 -23.66 -10.21
CA ASP A 207 2.54 -24.84 -11.08
C ASP A 207 1.18 -25.50 -10.91
N GLU A 208 0.68 -25.63 -9.69
CA GLU A 208 -0.65 -26.16 -9.40
C GLU A 208 -1.74 -25.25 -9.95
N ILE A 209 -1.60 -23.92 -9.79
CA ILE A 209 -2.57 -22.96 -10.32
C ILE A 209 -2.63 -23.05 -11.85
N ARG A 210 -1.50 -23.25 -12.55
CA ARG A 210 -1.47 -23.45 -13.99
C ARG A 210 -2.26 -24.68 -14.44
N LEU A 211 -2.31 -25.73 -13.62
CA LEU A 211 -3.07 -26.95 -13.91
C LEU A 211 -4.58 -26.76 -13.67
N ILE A 212 -4.95 -26.04 -12.60
CA ILE A 212 -6.37 -25.88 -12.20
C ILE A 212 -7.04 -24.61 -12.72
N LYS A 213 -6.32 -23.66 -13.34
CA LYS A 213 -6.89 -22.43 -13.88
C LYS A 213 -8.04 -22.72 -14.86
N GLY A 214 -9.12 -21.98 -14.74
CA GLY A 214 -10.32 -22.12 -15.55
C GLY A 214 -11.24 -23.27 -15.12
N LEU A 215 -10.83 -24.15 -14.20
CA LEU A 215 -11.64 -25.26 -13.71
C LEU A 215 -12.62 -24.81 -12.62
N ASN A 216 -13.70 -25.58 -12.44
CA ASN A 216 -14.55 -25.42 -11.27
C ASN A 216 -13.86 -26.01 -10.03
N THR A 217 -14.19 -25.49 -8.84
CA THR A 217 -13.62 -25.91 -7.57
C THR A 217 -13.77 -27.43 -7.31
N SER A 218 -14.84 -28.06 -7.81
CA SER A 218 -15.06 -29.50 -7.70
C SER A 218 -14.08 -30.35 -8.50
N GLU A 219 -13.40 -29.77 -9.48
CA GLU A 219 -12.49 -30.48 -10.39
C GLU A 219 -11.01 -30.42 -9.90
N ILE A 220 -10.73 -29.65 -8.84
CA ILE A 220 -9.35 -29.47 -8.32
C ILE A 220 -8.77 -30.82 -7.88
N GLU A 221 -9.54 -31.62 -7.13
CA GLU A 221 -9.08 -32.90 -6.59
C GLU A 221 -8.79 -33.91 -7.69
N ASP A 222 -9.55 -33.89 -8.77
CA ASP A 222 -9.33 -34.79 -9.91
C ASP A 222 -7.99 -34.50 -10.62
N VAL A 223 -7.56 -33.24 -10.61
CA VAL A 223 -6.34 -32.78 -11.30
C VAL A 223 -5.11 -32.82 -10.39
N LEU A 224 -5.22 -32.35 -9.16
CA LEU A 224 -4.08 -32.27 -8.21
C LEU A 224 -3.94 -33.51 -7.35
N HIS A 225 -4.95 -34.42 -7.32
CA HIS A 225 -5.05 -35.58 -6.41
C HIS A 225 -5.16 -35.21 -4.93
N TYR A 226 -5.41 -33.94 -4.64
CA TYR A 226 -5.75 -33.41 -3.32
C TYR A 226 -6.48 -32.06 -3.46
N LYS A 227 -7.19 -31.63 -2.42
CA LYS A 227 -7.83 -30.34 -2.35
C LYS A 227 -7.91 -29.85 -0.90
N ASP A 228 -7.00 -28.96 -0.50
CA ASP A 228 -6.99 -28.37 0.82
C ASP A 228 -7.86 -27.12 0.90
N TYR A 229 -8.03 -26.41 -0.24
CA TYR A 229 -8.78 -25.16 -0.34
C TYR A 229 -9.67 -25.14 -1.59
N ASP A 230 -10.80 -24.47 -1.49
CA ASP A 230 -11.70 -24.23 -2.62
C ASP A 230 -11.22 -23.05 -3.49
N GLU A 231 -10.48 -22.12 -2.89
CA GLU A 231 -10.03 -20.88 -3.50
C GLU A 231 -8.49 -20.84 -3.65
N VAL A 232 -8.05 -20.15 -4.69
CA VAL A 232 -6.63 -19.87 -4.93
C VAL A 232 -6.14 -18.77 -4.00
N VAL A 233 -6.97 -17.76 -3.71
CA VAL A 233 -6.71 -16.72 -2.70
C VAL A 233 -7.99 -16.50 -1.91
N HIS A 234 -7.93 -16.68 -0.60
CA HIS A 234 -9.06 -16.43 0.29
C HIS A 234 -9.32 -14.92 0.46
N ALA A 235 -10.58 -14.50 0.57
CA ALA A 235 -10.99 -13.10 0.73
C ALA A 235 -10.29 -12.36 1.88
N ASN A 236 -9.99 -13.07 2.99
CA ASN A 236 -9.26 -12.50 4.13
C ASN A 236 -7.75 -12.34 3.87
N ASN A 237 -7.26 -12.86 2.76
CA ASN A 237 -5.86 -12.83 2.33
C ASN A 237 -5.66 -11.95 1.08
N LEU A 238 -6.67 -11.13 0.75
CA LEU A 238 -6.70 -10.14 -0.33
C LEU A 238 -6.53 -8.73 0.24
#